data_1e8996aaa8327672dee2936e4560482c
#
_entry.id   1e8996aaa8327672dee2936e4560482c
#
_cell.length_a   1.000
_cell.length_b   1.000
_cell.length_c   1.000
_cell.angle_alpha   90.00
_cell.angle_beta   90.00
_cell.angle_gamma   90.00
#
_symmetry.space_group_name_H-M   'P 1'
#
loop_
_entity.id
_entity.type
_entity.pdbx_description
1 polymer ?
#
loop_
_entity_poly.entity_id
_entity_poly.type
_entity_poly.pdbx_seq_one_letter_code
_entity_poly.pdbx_strand_id
1 'polypeptide(L)'
;MKIVVVSSPKDQPNETVEVIRMFDAGLEYFHIRKPRLSKKQLTEYINLFPEKYRKRLVIHSYHGLASTLSLGGIHLSRKHRKRGRFYRLKLFLRRKIERDLVVTRTFHKLTDITNEKRKYSYTFLSPVFDSITHSTLSGGFSKRALLIMIPQAKQPVYAMGGVDADRIPEIADLGFEGAVLLGSVWNSEEAPHIVFKKALAAAKEL
;
A
#
# COMPACT_ATOMS: atom_id res chain seq x y z
N MET A 1 -13.26 -6.16 -4.83
CA MET A 1 -11.82 -5.80 -4.93
C MET A 1 -11.34 -5.19 -3.62
N LYS A 2 -10.05 -5.35 -3.22
CA LYS A 2 -9.50 -4.75 -1.99
C LYS A 2 -8.96 -3.34 -2.23
N ILE A 3 -9.22 -2.42 -1.28
CA ILE A 3 -8.71 -1.05 -1.31
C ILE A 3 -7.72 -0.84 -0.17
N VAL A 4 -6.57 -0.27 -0.49
CA VAL A 4 -5.51 0.12 0.45
C VAL A 4 -5.26 1.61 0.32
N VAL A 5 -4.96 2.28 1.43
CA VAL A 5 -4.59 3.69 1.45
C VAL A 5 -3.14 3.83 1.94
N VAL A 6 -2.37 4.67 1.26
CA VAL A 6 -1.01 5.06 1.67
C VAL A 6 -1.06 6.47 2.25
N SER A 7 -0.34 6.71 3.35
CA SER A 7 -0.26 8.03 4.00
C SER A 7 0.29 9.10 3.06
N SER A 8 -0.15 10.33 3.25
CA SER A 8 0.49 11.48 2.58
C SER A 8 2.00 11.51 2.89
N PRO A 9 2.86 11.76 1.91
CA PRO A 9 4.29 12.01 2.17
C PRO A 9 4.57 13.37 2.82
N LYS A 10 3.56 14.27 2.79
CA LYS A 10 3.57 15.59 3.42
C LYS A 10 2.81 15.54 4.75
N ASP A 11 2.97 16.59 5.54
CA ASP A 11 2.09 16.78 6.68
C ASP A 11 0.66 17.05 6.18
N GLN A 12 -0.28 16.31 6.74
CA GLN A 12 -1.69 16.37 6.38
C GLN A 12 -2.48 16.63 7.64
N PRO A 13 -3.21 17.77 7.73
CA PRO A 13 -4.05 18.05 8.88
C PRO A 13 -5.06 16.91 9.12
N ASN A 14 -5.22 16.52 10.38
CA ASN A 14 -6.17 15.48 10.79
C ASN A 14 -6.02 14.11 10.10
N GLU A 15 -4.84 13.79 9.52
CA GLU A 15 -4.63 12.54 8.78
C GLU A 15 -5.04 11.31 9.61
N THR A 16 -4.65 11.25 10.88
CA THR A 16 -4.97 10.12 11.77
C THR A 16 -6.46 9.99 12.03
N VAL A 17 -7.16 11.10 12.20
CA VAL A 17 -8.62 11.12 12.39
C VAL A 17 -9.32 10.61 11.13
N GLU A 18 -8.89 11.07 9.97
CA GLU A 18 -9.45 10.63 8.69
C GLU A 18 -9.20 9.13 8.45
N VAL A 19 -8.00 8.64 8.77
CA VAL A 19 -7.69 7.21 8.66
C VAL A 19 -8.52 6.37 9.62
N ILE A 20 -8.78 6.84 10.84
CA ILE A 20 -9.68 6.15 11.79
C ILE A 20 -11.09 6.04 11.20
N ARG A 21 -11.62 7.12 10.61
CA ARG A 21 -12.91 7.09 9.90
C ARG A 21 -12.92 6.11 8.72
N MET A 22 -11.80 5.99 8.00
CA MET A 22 -11.66 4.98 6.93
C MET A 22 -11.63 3.56 7.50
N PHE A 23 -10.96 3.34 8.65
CA PHE A 23 -10.98 2.05 9.32
C PHE A 23 -12.37 1.64 9.75
N ASP A 24 -13.16 2.57 10.29
CA ASP A 24 -14.54 2.33 10.67
C ASP A 24 -15.44 2.07 9.44
N ALA A 25 -15.09 2.64 8.29
CA ALA A 25 -15.76 2.39 7.01
C ALA A 25 -15.32 1.09 6.30
N GLY A 26 -14.30 0.38 6.82
CA GLY A 26 -13.86 -0.90 6.27
C GLY A 26 -12.48 -0.92 5.61
N LEU A 27 -11.65 0.13 5.75
CA LEU A 27 -10.26 0.09 5.29
C LEU A 27 -9.54 -1.07 5.99
N GLU A 28 -9.00 -2.03 5.22
CA GLU A 28 -8.31 -3.20 5.79
C GLU A 28 -6.90 -2.84 6.27
N TYR A 29 -6.11 -2.18 5.43
CA TYR A 29 -4.73 -1.78 5.75
C TYR A 29 -4.43 -0.34 5.36
N PHE A 30 -3.73 0.35 6.26
CA PHE A 30 -3.16 1.67 6.03
C PHE A 30 -1.64 1.60 6.01
N HIS A 31 -1.04 2.04 4.90
CA HIS A 31 0.41 2.04 4.70
C HIS A 31 1.03 3.35 5.13
N ILE A 32 1.82 3.33 6.18
CA ILE A 32 2.53 4.51 6.70
C ILE A 32 3.84 4.71 5.94
N ARG A 33 3.84 5.69 5.03
CA ARG A 33 5.02 6.12 4.25
C ARG A 33 5.35 7.57 4.55
N LYS A 34 6.07 7.82 5.63
CA LYS A 34 6.53 9.13 6.08
C LYS A 34 8.06 9.22 5.97
N PRO A 35 8.62 9.55 4.78
CA PRO A 35 10.04 9.43 4.51
C PRO A 35 10.89 10.45 5.26
N ARG A 36 10.30 11.55 5.75
CA ARG A 36 10.97 12.63 6.46
C ARG A 36 11.00 12.45 7.97
N LEU A 37 10.18 11.56 8.53
CA LEU A 37 10.12 11.35 9.97
C LEU A 37 11.31 10.52 10.46
N SER A 38 11.91 10.95 11.56
CA SER A 38 12.83 10.15 12.36
C SER A 38 12.10 8.97 13.00
N LYS A 39 12.86 8.02 13.56
CA LYS A 39 12.26 6.87 14.26
C LYS A 39 11.36 7.32 15.43
N LYS A 40 11.79 8.33 16.20
CA LYS A 40 11.03 8.89 17.32
C LYS A 40 9.72 9.50 16.84
N GLN A 41 9.76 10.40 15.87
CA GLN A 41 8.58 11.04 15.30
C GLN A 41 7.61 10.03 14.67
N LEU A 42 8.13 8.99 14.00
CA LEU A 42 7.26 7.93 13.45
C LEU A 42 6.59 7.13 14.58
N THR A 43 7.28 6.89 15.70
CA THR A 43 6.68 6.23 16.87
C THR A 43 5.58 7.10 17.47
N GLU A 44 5.81 8.40 17.62
CA GLU A 44 4.81 9.36 18.11
C GLU A 44 3.59 9.39 17.17
N TYR A 45 3.80 9.47 15.87
CA TYR A 45 2.73 9.42 14.86
C TYR A 45 1.90 8.12 14.94
N ILE A 46 2.55 6.96 15.08
CA ILE A 46 1.85 5.67 15.21
C ILE A 46 1.04 5.60 16.51
N ASN A 47 1.53 6.19 17.59
CA ASN A 47 0.85 6.21 18.88
C ASN A 47 -0.43 7.07 18.89
N LEU A 48 -0.65 7.92 17.88
CA LEU A 48 -1.92 8.62 17.69
C LEU A 48 -3.06 7.67 17.28
N PHE A 49 -2.73 6.47 16.76
CA PHE A 49 -3.74 5.47 16.43
C PHE A 49 -4.10 4.61 17.65
N PRO A 50 -5.41 4.42 17.93
CA PRO A 50 -5.85 3.48 18.95
C PRO A 50 -5.29 2.07 18.74
N GLU A 51 -5.01 1.35 19.82
CA GLU A 51 -4.40 0.01 19.75
C GLU A 51 -5.17 -0.98 18.89
N LYS A 52 -6.49 -0.92 18.91
CA LYS A 52 -7.37 -1.78 18.09
C LYS A 52 -7.08 -1.71 16.60
N TYR A 53 -6.48 -0.61 16.10
CA TYR A 53 -6.13 -0.45 14.68
C TYR A 53 -4.68 -0.77 14.37
N ARG A 54 -3.79 -0.98 15.35
CA ARG A 54 -2.35 -1.21 15.11
C ARG A 54 -2.09 -2.41 14.20
N LYS A 55 -2.89 -3.47 14.29
CA LYS A 55 -2.81 -4.63 13.38
C LYS A 55 -3.21 -4.33 11.94
N ARG A 56 -3.74 -3.15 11.66
CA ARG A 56 -4.10 -2.68 10.31
C ARG A 56 -3.08 -1.67 9.76
N LEU A 57 -1.99 -1.38 10.49
CA LEU A 57 -0.92 -0.47 10.08
C LEU A 57 0.25 -1.24 9.47
N VAL A 58 0.70 -0.82 8.28
CA VAL A 58 1.84 -1.38 7.55
C VAL A 58 2.89 -0.28 7.36
N ILE A 59 4.11 -0.47 7.90
CA ILE A 59 5.15 0.57 7.86
C ILE A 59 6.19 0.36 6.76
N HIS A 60 6.62 1.47 6.14
CA HIS A 60 7.60 1.46 5.04
C HIS A 60 9.06 1.68 5.50
N SER A 61 9.27 2.13 6.73
CA SER A 61 10.60 2.39 7.31
C SER A 61 10.65 1.89 8.75
N TYR A 62 11.86 1.82 9.33
CA TYR A 62 12.08 1.40 10.73
C TYR A 62 11.32 0.12 11.10
N HIS A 63 11.42 -0.92 10.28
CA HIS A 63 10.64 -2.17 10.37
C HIS A 63 10.67 -2.85 11.74
N GLY A 64 11.67 -2.55 12.60
CA GLY A 64 11.70 -3.01 13.99
C GLY A 64 10.51 -2.52 14.82
N LEU A 65 9.96 -1.33 14.51
CA LEU A 65 8.80 -0.78 15.20
C LEU A 65 7.55 -1.65 15.01
N ALA A 66 7.47 -2.42 13.93
CA ALA A 66 6.31 -3.25 13.71
C ALA A 66 6.15 -4.35 14.76
N SER A 67 7.25 -4.92 15.29
CA SER A 67 7.18 -5.82 16.46
C SER A 67 6.96 -5.06 17.76
N THR A 68 7.72 -3.98 17.98
CA THR A 68 7.67 -3.22 19.25
C THR A 68 6.30 -2.61 19.50
N LEU A 69 5.59 -2.19 18.45
CA LEU A 69 4.27 -1.54 18.53
C LEU A 69 3.13 -2.47 18.06
N SER A 70 3.40 -3.77 17.89
CA SER A 70 2.41 -4.78 17.48
C SER A 70 1.66 -4.43 16.18
N LEU A 71 2.38 -3.87 15.18
CA LEU A 71 1.76 -3.49 13.91
C LEU A 71 1.46 -4.69 13.02
N GLY A 72 0.52 -4.53 12.08
CA GLY A 72 0.09 -5.59 11.17
C GLY A 72 1.10 -5.96 10.09
N GLY A 73 1.99 -5.04 9.68
CA GLY A 73 2.87 -5.38 8.59
C GLY A 73 4.03 -4.43 8.30
N ILE A 74 4.79 -4.83 7.30
CA ILE A 74 5.93 -4.07 6.76
C ILE A 74 5.90 -4.03 5.24
N HIS A 75 6.32 -2.90 4.67
CA HIS A 75 6.49 -2.74 3.23
C HIS A 75 7.97 -2.69 2.85
N LEU A 76 8.39 -3.60 1.96
CA LEU A 76 9.79 -3.73 1.55
C LEU A 76 10.15 -2.78 0.41
N SER A 77 10.92 -1.75 0.68
CA SER A 77 11.47 -0.86 -0.33
C SER A 77 12.71 -1.45 -1.03
N ARG A 78 13.17 -0.78 -2.12
CA ARG A 78 14.40 -1.14 -2.83
C ARG A 78 15.63 -1.19 -1.89
N LYS A 79 15.72 -0.27 -0.90
CA LYS A 79 16.81 -0.25 0.10
C LYS A 79 16.83 -1.52 0.96
N HIS A 80 15.65 -2.03 1.34
CA HIS A 80 15.55 -3.24 2.16
C HIS A 80 15.98 -4.50 1.42
N ARG A 81 15.88 -4.55 0.09
CA ARG A 81 16.38 -5.67 -0.73
C ARG A 81 17.90 -5.77 -0.73
N LYS A 82 18.59 -4.63 -0.67
CA LYS A 82 20.07 -4.56 -0.63
C LYS A 82 20.63 -4.88 0.75
N ARG A 83 19.81 -4.99 1.79
CA ARG A 83 20.25 -5.43 3.12
C ARG A 83 20.66 -6.90 3.09
N GLY A 84 21.80 -7.19 3.72
CA GLY A 84 22.50 -8.48 3.66
C GLY A 84 21.69 -9.68 4.20
N ARG A 85 22.38 -10.83 4.25
CA ARG A 85 21.81 -12.15 4.65
C ARG A 85 21.12 -12.10 6.02
N PHE A 86 21.69 -11.37 6.98
CA PHE A 86 21.12 -11.24 8.34
C PHE A 86 19.72 -10.61 8.37
N TYR A 87 19.49 -9.55 7.60
CA TYR A 87 18.16 -8.94 7.52
C TYR A 87 17.13 -9.93 6.93
N ARG A 88 17.54 -10.68 5.91
CA ARG A 88 16.69 -11.70 5.26
C ARG A 88 16.35 -12.83 6.21
N LEU A 89 17.34 -13.33 6.98
CA LEU A 89 17.14 -14.36 7.99
C LEU A 89 16.20 -13.86 9.10
N LYS A 90 16.44 -12.65 9.62
CA LYS A 90 15.56 -12.03 10.63
C LYS A 90 14.11 -11.91 10.15
N LEU A 91 13.91 -11.48 8.90
CA LEU A 91 12.57 -11.40 8.32
C LEU A 91 11.91 -12.77 8.15
N PHE A 92 12.68 -13.77 7.73
CA PHE A 92 12.20 -15.15 7.60
C PHE A 92 11.77 -15.73 8.94
N LEU A 93 12.60 -15.61 9.98
CA LEU A 93 12.28 -16.05 11.33
C LEU A 93 11.05 -15.34 11.89
N ARG A 94 10.98 -14.02 11.67
CA ARG A 94 9.85 -13.22 12.09
C ARG A 94 8.54 -13.69 11.46
N ARG A 95 8.51 -13.98 10.17
CA ARG A 95 7.33 -14.53 9.48
C ARG A 95 6.90 -15.91 9.98
N LYS A 96 7.82 -16.70 10.55
CA LYS A 96 7.48 -17.97 11.20
C LYS A 96 6.81 -17.76 12.55
N ILE A 97 7.24 -16.75 13.30
CA ILE A 97 6.71 -16.43 14.63
C ILE A 97 5.40 -15.66 14.51
N GLU A 98 5.41 -14.58 13.70
CA GLU A 98 4.25 -13.73 13.44
C GLU A 98 3.60 -14.19 12.11
N ARG A 99 2.77 -15.24 12.16
CA ARG A 99 2.16 -15.85 10.95
C ARG A 99 1.28 -14.87 10.16
N ASP A 100 0.64 -13.94 10.87
CA ASP A 100 -0.26 -12.93 10.29
C ASP A 100 0.47 -11.66 9.84
N LEU A 101 1.82 -11.64 9.90
CA LEU A 101 2.59 -10.47 9.49
C LEU A 101 2.41 -10.21 7.98
N VAL A 102 1.77 -9.11 7.66
CA VAL A 102 1.63 -8.63 6.28
C VAL A 102 2.99 -8.15 5.77
N VAL A 103 3.48 -8.76 4.71
CA VAL A 103 4.72 -8.35 4.03
C VAL A 103 4.40 -8.00 2.60
N THR A 104 4.64 -6.74 2.24
CA THR A 104 4.30 -6.18 0.93
C THR A 104 5.50 -5.59 0.23
N ARG A 105 5.37 -5.30 -1.06
CA ARG A 105 6.42 -4.71 -1.88
C ARG A 105 5.84 -3.95 -3.07
N THR A 106 6.53 -2.89 -3.52
CA THR A 106 6.25 -2.22 -4.80
C THR A 106 7.20 -2.71 -5.90
N PHE A 107 6.63 -2.95 -7.07
CA PHE A 107 7.32 -3.22 -8.33
C PHE A 107 7.09 -2.05 -9.30
N HIS A 108 8.07 -1.86 -10.18
CA HIS A 108 8.04 -0.83 -11.23
C HIS A 108 8.23 -1.42 -12.64
N LYS A 109 8.26 -2.77 -12.74
CA LYS A 109 8.37 -3.50 -14.00
C LYS A 109 7.48 -4.74 -13.91
N LEU A 110 6.75 -5.03 -14.97
CA LEU A 110 5.89 -6.23 -15.06
C LEU A 110 6.71 -7.52 -14.97
N THR A 111 7.86 -7.57 -15.65
CA THR A 111 8.77 -8.72 -15.60
C THR A 111 9.30 -9.03 -14.21
N ASP A 112 9.43 -8.01 -13.34
CA ASP A 112 9.85 -8.23 -11.96
C ASP A 112 8.75 -8.91 -11.12
N ILE A 113 7.48 -8.67 -11.44
CA ILE A 113 6.33 -9.29 -10.74
C ILE A 113 6.21 -10.76 -11.12
N THR A 114 6.22 -11.07 -12.42
CA THR A 114 6.06 -12.44 -12.93
C THR A 114 7.22 -13.34 -12.54
N ASN A 115 8.45 -12.79 -12.48
CA ASN A 115 9.66 -13.52 -12.10
C ASN A 115 9.93 -13.56 -10.58
N GLU A 116 9.13 -12.88 -9.76
CA GLU A 116 9.38 -12.87 -8.31
C GLU A 116 9.06 -14.25 -7.68
N LYS A 117 10.06 -14.81 -7.02
CA LYS A 117 9.96 -16.12 -6.35
C LYS A 117 9.58 -16.03 -4.87
N ARG A 118 9.71 -14.85 -4.27
CA ARG A 118 9.37 -14.64 -2.85
C ARG A 118 7.88 -14.44 -2.70
N LYS A 119 7.33 -14.98 -1.63
CA LYS A 119 5.91 -14.79 -1.28
C LYS A 119 5.72 -13.47 -0.52
N TYR A 120 4.76 -12.69 -0.97
CA TYR A 120 4.24 -11.48 -0.30
C TYR A 120 2.76 -11.68 -0.01
N SER A 121 2.23 -10.95 0.97
CA SER A 121 0.79 -10.94 1.23
C SER A 121 0.05 -10.32 0.05
N TYR A 122 0.60 -9.23 -0.48
CA TYR A 122 0.25 -8.60 -1.75
C TYR A 122 1.40 -7.68 -2.21
N THR A 123 1.32 -7.26 -3.46
CA THR A 123 2.34 -6.39 -4.07
C THR A 123 1.69 -5.21 -4.77
N PHE A 124 2.42 -4.11 -4.92
CA PHE A 124 2.00 -2.97 -5.70
C PHE A 124 2.73 -2.94 -7.03
N LEU A 125 2.03 -2.66 -8.11
CA LEU A 125 2.61 -2.21 -9.37
C LEU A 125 2.39 -0.70 -9.50
N SER A 126 3.47 0.05 -9.73
CA SER A 126 3.40 1.51 -9.78
C SER A 126 4.44 2.12 -10.74
N PRO A 127 4.07 3.15 -11.50
CA PRO A 127 2.72 3.69 -11.70
C PRO A 127 1.94 2.89 -12.74
N VAL A 128 0.63 2.67 -12.52
CA VAL A 128 -0.23 1.98 -13.50
C VAL A 128 -0.84 2.98 -14.47
N PHE A 129 -1.32 4.12 -13.96
CA PHE A 129 -1.87 5.21 -14.75
C PHE A 129 -1.03 6.47 -14.64
N ASP A 130 -1.26 7.43 -15.52
CA ASP A 130 -0.64 8.75 -15.43
C ASP A 130 -0.93 9.40 -14.08
N SER A 131 0.06 10.07 -13.54
CA SER A 131 -0.06 10.69 -12.24
C SER A 131 -1.02 11.88 -12.29
N ILE A 132 -2.03 11.86 -11.44
CA ILE A 132 -2.91 13.03 -11.21
C ILE A 132 -2.11 14.18 -10.56
N THR A 133 -0.97 13.88 -9.92
CA THR A 133 -0.19 14.84 -9.13
C THR A 133 1.16 15.21 -9.74
N HIS A 134 1.64 14.46 -10.73
CA HIS A 134 2.91 14.69 -11.42
C HIS A 134 2.74 14.46 -12.91
N SER A 135 2.62 15.54 -13.68
CA SER A 135 2.44 15.54 -15.14
C SER A 135 3.61 14.89 -15.93
N THR A 136 4.72 14.59 -15.26
CA THR A 136 5.92 13.96 -15.85
C THR A 136 5.97 12.44 -15.74
N LEU A 137 5.03 11.82 -15.02
CA LEU A 137 4.95 10.36 -14.89
C LEU A 137 3.80 9.85 -15.75
N SER A 138 4.10 9.50 -17.00
CA SER A 138 3.18 8.72 -17.85
C SER A 138 3.05 7.30 -17.30
N GLY A 139 1.84 6.77 -17.31
CA GLY A 139 1.56 5.37 -16.98
C GLY A 139 2.41 4.47 -17.88
N GLY A 140 3.38 3.79 -17.27
CA GLY A 140 4.47 3.12 -18.01
C GLY A 140 4.10 1.80 -18.65
N PHE A 141 2.81 1.37 -18.64
CA PHE A 141 2.41 0.06 -19.09
C PHE A 141 1.27 0.14 -20.11
N SER A 142 1.40 -0.57 -21.24
CA SER A 142 0.28 -0.70 -22.16
C SER A 142 -0.81 -1.59 -21.55
N LYS A 143 -2.07 -1.29 -21.83
CA LYS A 143 -3.24 -2.08 -21.40
C LYS A 143 -3.09 -3.56 -21.76
N ARG A 144 -2.61 -3.84 -22.99
CA ARG A 144 -2.34 -5.19 -23.47
C ARG A 144 -1.30 -5.93 -22.62
N ALA A 145 -0.22 -5.24 -22.21
CA ALA A 145 0.80 -5.86 -21.36
C ALA A 145 0.26 -6.17 -19.96
N LEU A 146 -0.57 -5.28 -19.39
CA LEU A 146 -1.22 -5.52 -18.09
C LEU A 146 -2.14 -6.72 -18.14
N LEU A 147 -3.06 -6.80 -19.13
CA LEU A 147 -3.99 -7.92 -19.34
C LEU A 147 -3.29 -9.28 -19.46
N ILE A 148 -2.11 -9.32 -20.08
CA ILE A 148 -1.36 -10.57 -20.26
C ILE A 148 -0.55 -10.93 -19.02
N MET A 149 0.07 -9.95 -18.35
CA MET A 149 1.10 -10.23 -17.35
C MET A 149 0.57 -10.22 -15.91
N ILE A 150 -0.47 -9.44 -15.59
CA ILE A 150 -1.02 -9.40 -14.23
C ILE A 150 -1.59 -10.76 -13.81
N PRO A 151 -2.38 -11.49 -14.65
CA PRO A 151 -2.86 -12.82 -14.30
C PRO A 151 -1.75 -13.87 -14.11
N GLN A 152 -0.54 -13.63 -14.63
CA GLN A 152 0.62 -14.52 -14.43
C GLN A 152 1.35 -14.30 -13.09
N ALA A 153 0.98 -13.28 -12.34
CA ALA A 153 1.58 -13.02 -11.03
C ALA A 153 1.20 -14.13 -10.05
N LYS A 154 2.20 -14.57 -9.25
CA LYS A 154 2.03 -15.66 -8.27
C LYS A 154 1.42 -15.20 -6.94
N GLN A 155 1.03 -13.96 -6.84
CA GLN A 155 0.54 -13.33 -5.62
C GLN A 155 -0.32 -12.12 -5.97
N PRO A 156 -1.20 -11.68 -5.08
CA PRO A 156 -2.08 -10.54 -5.33
C PRO A 156 -1.31 -9.29 -5.76
N VAL A 157 -1.75 -8.66 -6.85
CA VAL A 157 -1.18 -7.42 -7.37
C VAL A 157 -2.21 -6.31 -7.25
N TYR A 158 -1.83 -5.21 -6.63
CA TYR A 158 -2.66 -4.02 -6.45
C TYR A 158 -2.13 -2.89 -7.32
N ALA A 159 -3.03 -2.23 -8.04
CA ALA A 159 -2.69 -1.09 -8.88
C ALA A 159 -2.40 0.15 -8.03
N MET A 160 -1.30 0.85 -8.30
CA MET A 160 -0.92 2.10 -7.63
C MET A 160 -0.43 3.12 -8.67
N GLY A 161 -0.76 4.40 -8.44
CA GLY A 161 -0.44 5.51 -9.33
C GLY A 161 -1.60 5.86 -10.25
N GLY A 162 -2.08 7.11 -10.13
CA GLY A 162 -3.23 7.62 -10.87
C GLY A 162 -4.57 6.91 -10.55
N VAL A 163 -4.68 6.27 -9.40
CA VAL A 163 -5.87 5.50 -8.99
C VAL A 163 -6.84 6.39 -8.23
N ASP A 164 -8.11 6.37 -8.65
CA ASP A 164 -9.27 7.00 -8.02
C ASP A 164 -10.48 6.04 -8.07
N ALA A 165 -11.65 6.49 -7.63
CA ALA A 165 -12.85 5.67 -7.59
C ALA A 165 -13.35 5.28 -9.00
N ASP A 166 -13.24 6.18 -9.96
CA ASP A 166 -13.77 5.99 -11.33
C ASP A 166 -12.98 4.94 -12.11
N ARG A 167 -11.70 4.74 -11.74
CA ARG A 167 -10.82 3.74 -12.36
C ARG A 167 -10.90 2.35 -11.74
N ILE A 168 -11.66 2.17 -10.66
CA ILE A 168 -11.78 0.87 -9.98
C ILE A 168 -12.29 -0.23 -10.93
N PRO A 169 -13.34 -0.01 -11.75
CA PRO A 169 -13.78 -1.01 -12.72
C PRO A 169 -12.69 -1.39 -13.74
N GLU A 170 -11.99 -0.41 -14.31
CA GLU A 170 -10.90 -0.68 -15.25
C GLU A 170 -9.77 -1.49 -14.59
N ILE A 171 -9.44 -1.20 -13.33
CA ILE A 171 -8.42 -1.94 -12.58
C ILE A 171 -8.82 -3.41 -12.41
N ALA A 172 -10.10 -3.69 -12.15
CA ALA A 172 -10.61 -5.05 -12.06
C ALA A 172 -10.52 -5.78 -13.41
N ASP A 173 -10.95 -5.13 -14.50
CA ASP A 173 -10.88 -5.67 -15.86
C ASP A 173 -9.44 -6.01 -16.28
N LEU A 174 -8.46 -5.25 -15.78
CA LEU A 174 -7.03 -5.52 -16.00
C LEU A 174 -6.49 -6.70 -15.18
N GLY A 175 -7.30 -7.32 -14.31
CA GLY A 175 -6.94 -8.46 -13.50
C GLY A 175 -6.24 -8.15 -12.18
N PHE A 176 -6.23 -6.89 -11.72
CA PHE A 176 -5.70 -6.56 -10.41
C PHE A 176 -6.67 -7.01 -9.30
N GLU A 177 -6.12 -7.50 -8.20
CA GLU A 177 -6.91 -7.93 -7.04
C GLU A 177 -7.18 -6.80 -6.05
N GLY A 178 -6.55 -5.65 -6.24
CA GLY A 178 -6.75 -4.47 -5.39
C GLY A 178 -6.25 -3.17 -6.00
N ALA A 179 -6.62 -2.08 -5.34
CA ALA A 179 -6.25 -0.73 -5.69
C ALA A 179 -5.65 0.03 -4.49
N VAL A 180 -4.68 0.90 -4.77
CA VAL A 180 -3.95 1.68 -3.77
C VAL A 180 -4.19 3.14 -3.99
N LEU A 181 -4.87 3.78 -3.06
CA LEU A 181 -5.17 5.20 -3.08
C LEU A 181 -4.07 6.00 -2.38
N LEU A 182 -3.66 7.10 -2.96
CA LEU A 182 -2.73 8.07 -2.39
C LEU A 182 -3.13 9.50 -2.77
N GLY A 183 -2.82 9.92 -4.00
CA GLY A 183 -3.05 11.29 -4.46
C GLY A 183 -4.54 11.65 -4.48
N SER A 184 -5.38 10.76 -4.95
CA SER A 184 -6.84 10.94 -4.99
C SER A 184 -7.46 11.21 -3.62
N VAL A 185 -6.90 10.59 -2.56
CA VAL A 185 -7.40 10.77 -1.19
C VAL A 185 -6.88 12.08 -0.56
N TRP A 186 -5.57 12.36 -0.71
CA TRP A 186 -4.94 13.44 0.05
C TRP A 186 -4.88 14.79 -0.67
N ASN A 187 -5.18 14.84 -1.97
CA ASN A 187 -5.22 16.09 -2.76
C ASN A 187 -6.62 16.42 -3.25
N SER A 188 -7.63 15.71 -2.78
CA SER A 188 -9.03 16.02 -3.08
C SER A 188 -9.51 17.21 -2.25
N GLU A 189 -10.47 17.95 -2.78
CA GLU A 189 -11.22 18.96 -2.03
C GLU A 189 -12.22 18.32 -1.06
N GLU A 190 -12.63 17.08 -1.34
CA GLU A 190 -13.49 16.32 -0.46
C GLU A 190 -12.69 15.73 0.73
N ALA A 191 -13.40 15.48 1.83
CA ALA A 191 -12.80 14.83 3.00
C ALA A 191 -12.23 13.44 2.64
N PRO A 192 -11.01 13.11 3.07
CA PRO A 192 -10.32 11.87 2.70
C PRO A 192 -11.11 10.58 2.91
N HIS A 193 -11.88 10.49 4.01
CA HIS A 193 -12.73 9.32 4.26
C HIS A 193 -13.92 9.20 3.32
N ILE A 194 -14.42 10.31 2.74
CA ILE A 194 -15.49 10.29 1.74
C ILE A 194 -14.95 9.75 0.41
N VAL A 195 -13.77 10.24 -0.03
CA VAL A 195 -13.09 9.72 -1.23
C VAL A 195 -12.83 8.22 -1.11
N PHE A 196 -12.37 7.78 0.07
CA PHE A 196 -12.18 6.36 0.34
C PHE A 196 -13.50 5.57 0.24
N LYS A 197 -14.60 6.08 0.80
CA LYS A 197 -15.91 5.42 0.73
C LYS A 197 -16.41 5.28 -0.70
N LYS A 198 -16.21 6.27 -1.57
CA LYS A 198 -16.55 6.19 -2.99
C LYS A 198 -15.78 5.05 -3.68
N ALA A 199 -14.45 4.99 -3.47
CA ALA A 199 -13.63 3.91 -4.03
C ALA A 199 -14.02 2.54 -3.47
N LEU A 200 -14.38 2.46 -2.18
CA LEU A 200 -14.84 1.21 -1.57
C LEU A 200 -16.20 0.77 -2.11
N ALA A 201 -17.11 1.70 -2.40
CA ALA A 201 -18.39 1.42 -3.04
C ALA A 201 -18.19 0.84 -4.44
N ALA A 202 -17.42 1.54 -5.29
CA ALA A 202 -17.06 1.05 -6.62
C ALA A 202 -16.40 -0.35 -6.59
N ALA A 203 -15.59 -0.64 -5.57
CA ALA A 203 -14.95 -1.94 -5.42
C ALA A 203 -15.88 -3.07 -4.95
N LYS A 204 -17.06 -2.76 -4.41
CA LYS A 204 -18.08 -3.73 -3.97
C LYS A 204 -19.08 -4.08 -5.08
N GLU A 205 -19.21 -3.22 -6.09
CA GLU A 205 -20.10 -3.42 -7.23
C GLU A 205 -19.53 -4.39 -8.29
N LEU A 206 -18.28 -4.84 -8.11
CA LEU A 206 -17.55 -5.80 -8.91
C LEU A 206 -17.76 -7.23 -8.41
#